data_5dd756a46440e56d07edc0e1d91b6474
#
_entry.id   5dd756a46440e56d07edc0e1d91b6474
#
_cell.length_a   1.000
_cell.length_b   1.000
_cell.length_c   1.000
_cell.angle_alpha   90.00
_cell.angle_beta   90.00
_cell.angle_gamma   90.00
#
_symmetry.space_group_name_H-M   'P 1'
#
loop_
_entity.id
_entity.type
_entity.pdbx_description
1 polymer ?
#
loop_
_entity_poly.entity_id
_entity_poly.type
_entity_poly.pdbx_seq_one_letter_code
_entity_poly.pdbx_strand_id
1 'polypeptide(L)'
;MLADHLERMKRDGFTVVENAIEASLVAALRDDIFRLERELAVEPAQNIFEGTRTHRIYNLLARGVVYEQVPVHASVLPIVEGVLDRGCLVSSLSSIAIGPGETEQPLHADDQLIPLPKPHVSIICNTMWALTDFTIENGATRVVPGSHRADRSPMPFGEKAEFKYAEMKAGSVLVFDGSIWHGGGANRTTERRLGLAMNYCAGWIRQQENQQLGIPLEVARGFSERLRKLAGFGLYKKLLGHIDKCSPDDLLEGGPPRPVVGFIK
;
A
#
# COMPACT_ATOMS: atom_id res chain seq x y z
N MET A 1 18.85 -6.44 7.38
CA MET A 1 18.25 -6.06 8.68
C MET A 1 17.52 -4.72 8.52
N LEU A 2 16.72 -4.23 9.51
CA LEU A 2 15.91 -3.01 9.36
C LEU A 2 16.75 -1.79 8.93
N ALA A 3 17.89 -1.56 9.56
CA ALA A 3 18.77 -0.45 9.22
C ALA A 3 19.17 -0.42 7.73
N ASP A 4 19.50 -1.59 7.16
CA ASP A 4 19.92 -1.68 5.76
C ASP A 4 18.77 -1.36 4.80
N HIS A 5 17.52 -1.74 5.16
CA HIS A 5 16.34 -1.38 4.39
C HIS A 5 16.10 0.14 4.44
N LEU A 6 16.20 0.75 5.62
CA LEU A 6 16.04 2.20 5.77
C LEU A 6 17.12 3.00 5.02
N GLU A 7 18.36 2.52 5.00
CA GLU A 7 19.42 3.16 4.20
C GLU A 7 19.15 3.04 2.68
N ARG A 8 18.63 1.89 2.20
CA ARG A 8 18.20 1.77 0.79
C ARG A 8 17.03 2.69 0.48
N MET A 9 16.03 2.80 1.39
CA MET A 9 14.91 3.73 1.24
C MET A 9 15.41 5.17 1.08
N LYS A 10 16.36 5.62 1.90
CA LYS A 10 16.95 6.97 1.77
C LYS A 10 17.73 7.16 0.48
N ARG A 11 18.54 6.19 0.10
CA ARG A 11 19.44 6.28 -1.06
C ARG A 11 18.70 6.12 -2.37
N ASP A 12 17.90 5.07 -2.49
CA ASP A 12 17.31 4.62 -3.75
C ASP A 12 15.81 4.93 -3.83
N GLY A 13 15.13 5.16 -2.70
CA GLY A 13 13.69 5.35 -2.59
C GLY A 13 12.89 4.04 -2.52
N PHE A 14 13.56 2.88 -2.53
CA PHE A 14 12.92 1.57 -2.44
C PHE A 14 13.84 0.50 -1.86
N THR A 15 13.23 -0.59 -1.43
CA THR A 15 13.94 -1.82 -1.01
C THR A 15 13.05 -3.05 -1.24
N VAL A 16 13.67 -4.21 -1.43
CA VAL A 16 12.96 -5.50 -1.47
C VAL A 16 13.26 -6.28 -0.19
N VAL A 17 12.21 -6.73 0.47
CA VAL A 17 12.27 -7.68 1.59
C VAL A 17 12.01 -9.07 1.02
N GLU A 18 13.08 -9.82 0.82
CA GLU A 18 13.00 -11.17 0.26
C GLU A 18 12.42 -12.14 1.28
N ASN A 19 11.57 -13.08 0.81
CA ASN A 19 10.94 -14.10 1.65
C ASN A 19 10.27 -13.49 2.90
N ALA A 20 9.58 -12.37 2.72
CA ALA A 20 8.97 -11.62 3.82
C ALA A 20 7.81 -12.35 4.47
N ILE A 21 7.05 -13.14 3.69
CA ILE A 21 5.85 -13.83 4.12
C ILE A 21 5.91 -15.33 3.84
N GLU A 22 5.28 -16.10 4.71
CA GLU A 22 5.19 -17.55 4.63
C GLU A 22 4.41 -18.01 3.39
N ALA A 23 4.81 -19.14 2.81
CA ALA A 23 4.14 -19.72 1.65
C ALA A 23 2.65 -20.03 1.90
N SER A 24 2.29 -20.36 3.14
CA SER A 24 0.90 -20.57 3.57
C SER A 24 0.07 -19.29 3.48
N LEU A 25 0.62 -18.13 3.87
CA LEU A 25 -0.06 -16.84 3.75
C LEU A 25 -0.17 -16.43 2.28
N VAL A 26 0.86 -16.65 1.47
CA VAL A 26 0.81 -16.42 0.01
C VAL A 26 -0.34 -17.22 -0.61
N ALA A 27 -0.46 -18.51 -0.29
CA ALA A 27 -1.52 -19.37 -0.79
C ALA A 27 -2.91 -18.86 -0.34
N ALA A 28 -3.08 -18.59 0.96
CA ALA A 28 -4.35 -18.11 1.50
C ALA A 28 -4.82 -16.79 0.86
N LEU A 29 -3.90 -15.83 0.66
CA LEU A 29 -4.20 -14.56 -0.01
C LEU A 29 -4.59 -14.77 -1.48
N ARG A 30 -3.90 -15.65 -2.21
CA ARG A 30 -4.23 -15.98 -3.59
C ARG A 30 -5.61 -16.62 -3.72
N ASP A 31 -5.88 -17.62 -2.88
CA ASP A 31 -7.14 -18.36 -2.93
C ASP A 31 -8.32 -17.44 -2.61
N ASP A 32 -8.16 -16.54 -1.64
CA ASP A 32 -9.20 -15.59 -1.28
C ASP A 32 -9.42 -14.52 -2.37
N ILE A 33 -8.36 -14.02 -3.02
CA ILE A 33 -8.49 -13.11 -4.17
C ILE A 33 -9.27 -13.79 -5.30
N PHE A 34 -8.96 -15.03 -5.64
CA PHE A 34 -9.70 -15.76 -6.68
C PHE A 34 -11.16 -16.04 -6.27
N ARG A 35 -11.44 -16.25 -4.98
CA ARG A 35 -12.81 -16.32 -4.47
C ARG A 35 -13.53 -15.00 -4.69
N LEU A 36 -12.92 -13.88 -4.25
CA LEU A 36 -13.51 -12.55 -4.39
C LEU A 36 -13.71 -12.14 -5.84
N GLU A 37 -12.77 -12.45 -6.74
CA GLU A 37 -12.94 -12.18 -8.17
C GLU A 37 -14.20 -12.84 -8.74
N ARG A 38 -14.47 -14.09 -8.34
CA ARG A 38 -15.69 -14.79 -8.77
C ARG A 38 -16.96 -14.22 -8.13
N GLU A 39 -16.94 -14.00 -6.82
CA GLU A 39 -18.11 -13.52 -6.07
C GLU A 39 -18.53 -12.10 -6.48
N LEU A 40 -17.55 -11.24 -6.78
CA LEU A 40 -17.77 -9.85 -7.18
C LEU A 40 -17.90 -9.68 -8.70
N ALA A 41 -17.75 -10.75 -9.48
CA ALA A 41 -17.72 -10.72 -10.94
C ALA A 41 -16.75 -9.62 -11.46
N VAL A 42 -15.52 -9.63 -10.95
CA VAL A 42 -14.54 -8.57 -11.23
C VAL A 42 -14.16 -8.57 -12.70
N GLU A 43 -14.40 -7.48 -13.38
CA GLU A 43 -13.98 -7.26 -14.76
C GLU A 43 -12.62 -6.54 -14.83
N PRO A 44 -11.87 -6.67 -15.94
CA PRO A 44 -10.65 -5.90 -16.14
C PRO A 44 -10.94 -4.40 -16.12
N ALA A 45 -10.00 -3.63 -15.59
CA ALA A 45 -10.04 -2.18 -15.66
C ALA A 45 -10.12 -1.70 -17.11
N GLN A 46 -10.74 -0.53 -17.36
CA GLN A 46 -10.98 0.01 -18.69
C GLN A 46 -10.36 1.41 -18.84
N ASN A 47 -9.13 1.56 -18.37
CA ASN A 47 -8.43 2.84 -18.46
C ASN A 47 -6.91 2.62 -18.62
N ILE A 48 -6.23 3.64 -19.14
CA ILE A 48 -4.79 3.59 -19.47
C ILE A 48 -3.93 3.43 -18.20
N PHE A 49 -4.40 3.94 -17.07
CA PHE A 49 -3.62 3.94 -15.83
C PHE A 49 -3.63 2.57 -15.14
N GLU A 50 -4.79 1.96 -15.02
CA GLU A 50 -4.92 0.65 -14.37
C GLU A 50 -4.71 -0.51 -15.34
N GLY A 51 -4.81 -0.25 -16.63
CA GLY A 51 -4.71 -1.22 -17.71
C GLY A 51 -6.07 -1.62 -18.29
N THR A 52 -6.05 -2.53 -19.26
CA THR A 52 -7.27 -3.08 -19.90
C THR A 52 -7.37 -4.59 -19.75
N ARG A 53 -6.34 -5.21 -19.15
CA ARG A 53 -6.27 -6.65 -18.82
C ARG A 53 -5.87 -6.88 -17.37
N THR A 54 -5.96 -5.85 -16.55
CA THR A 54 -5.63 -5.87 -15.12
C THR A 54 -6.91 -5.88 -14.29
N HIS A 55 -7.03 -6.86 -13.38
CA HIS A 55 -8.14 -6.94 -12.43
C HIS A 55 -7.70 -6.37 -11.10
N ARG A 56 -8.58 -5.62 -10.45
CA ARG A 56 -8.35 -5.04 -9.13
C ARG A 56 -9.54 -5.24 -8.21
N ILE A 57 -9.25 -5.52 -6.94
CA ILE A 57 -10.25 -5.53 -5.87
C ILE A 57 -9.77 -4.55 -4.82
N TYR A 58 -10.58 -3.59 -4.48
CA TYR A 58 -10.30 -2.57 -3.48
C TYR A 58 -10.91 -2.91 -2.13
N ASN A 59 -10.49 -2.18 -1.10
CA ASN A 59 -11.00 -2.27 0.27
C ASN A 59 -10.94 -3.71 0.84
N LEU A 60 -9.80 -4.37 0.69
CA LEU A 60 -9.65 -5.77 1.06
C LEU A 60 -9.78 -6.01 2.57
N LEU A 61 -9.49 -5.02 3.43
CA LEU A 61 -9.69 -5.13 4.88
C LEU A 61 -11.15 -5.36 5.27
N ALA A 62 -12.11 -4.94 4.44
CA ALA A 62 -13.53 -5.19 4.65
C ALA A 62 -13.99 -6.57 4.12
N ARG A 63 -13.11 -7.35 3.46
CA ARG A 63 -13.50 -8.52 2.66
C ARG A 63 -13.02 -9.86 3.18
N GLY A 64 -12.09 -9.87 4.16
CA GLY A 64 -11.62 -11.13 4.72
C GLY A 64 -10.52 -10.96 5.77
N VAL A 65 -10.58 -11.83 6.79
CA VAL A 65 -9.65 -11.83 7.93
C VAL A 65 -8.20 -12.06 7.50
N VAL A 66 -7.98 -12.76 6.38
CA VAL A 66 -6.63 -13.03 5.85
C VAL A 66 -5.87 -11.73 5.55
N TYR A 67 -6.57 -10.67 5.16
CA TYR A 67 -5.96 -9.37 4.82
C TYR A 67 -5.52 -8.57 6.05
N GLU A 68 -6.03 -8.88 7.24
CA GLU A 68 -5.64 -8.19 8.48
C GLU A 68 -4.15 -8.34 8.80
N GLN A 69 -3.52 -9.42 8.34
CA GLN A 69 -2.11 -9.71 8.56
C GLN A 69 -1.18 -8.80 7.74
N VAL A 70 -1.65 -8.29 6.61
CA VAL A 70 -0.84 -7.53 5.66
C VAL A 70 -0.35 -6.20 6.26
N PRO A 71 -1.21 -5.29 6.78
CA PRO A 71 -0.77 -3.99 7.27
C PRO A 71 0.08 -4.04 8.54
N VAL A 72 0.00 -5.12 9.31
CA VAL A 72 0.71 -5.25 10.59
C VAL A 72 1.91 -6.21 10.52
N HIS A 73 2.29 -6.63 9.32
CA HIS A 73 3.30 -7.68 9.14
C HIS A 73 4.66 -7.29 9.70
N ALA A 74 5.21 -8.12 10.57
CA ALA A 74 6.42 -7.84 11.35
C ALA A 74 7.68 -7.59 10.50
N SER A 75 7.77 -8.17 9.30
CA SER A 75 8.90 -7.96 8.40
C SER A 75 8.81 -6.66 7.57
N VAL A 76 7.62 -6.05 7.48
CA VAL A 76 7.35 -4.91 6.57
C VAL A 76 7.02 -3.64 7.32
N LEU A 77 6.06 -3.69 8.28
CA LEU A 77 5.59 -2.49 8.99
C LEU A 77 6.72 -1.67 9.64
N PRO A 78 7.76 -2.26 10.27
CA PRO A 78 8.84 -1.45 10.84
C PRO A 78 9.60 -0.59 9.82
N ILE A 79 9.68 -1.02 8.56
CA ILE A 79 10.31 -0.21 7.49
C ILE A 79 9.41 0.98 7.16
N VAL A 80 8.10 0.74 7.02
CA VAL A 80 7.11 1.79 6.77
C VAL A 80 7.10 2.81 7.91
N GLU A 81 7.10 2.34 9.17
CA GLU A 81 7.18 3.23 10.36
C GLU A 81 8.49 4.02 10.41
N GLY A 82 9.59 3.46 9.90
CA GLY A 82 10.86 4.15 9.79
C GLY A 82 10.88 5.25 8.72
N VAL A 83 10.01 5.15 7.71
CA VAL A 83 9.85 6.15 6.64
C VAL A 83 8.83 7.23 7.02
N LEU A 84 7.67 6.85 7.55
CA LEU A 84 6.54 7.75 7.80
C LEU A 84 6.39 8.20 9.25
N ASP A 85 6.57 7.38 10.20
CA ASP A 85 6.44 7.29 11.66
C ASP A 85 5.37 6.27 12.10
N ARG A 86 5.32 6.01 13.41
CA ARG A 86 4.36 5.04 14.00
C ARG A 86 2.90 5.49 13.92
N GLY A 87 2.65 6.74 13.60
CA GLY A 87 1.31 7.28 13.43
C GLY A 87 0.76 7.11 12.00
N CYS A 88 1.49 6.43 11.11
CA CYS A 88 1.04 6.16 9.75
C CYS A 88 -0.30 5.42 9.69
N LEU A 89 -1.01 5.60 8.59
CA LEU A 89 -2.32 5.00 8.33
C LEU A 89 -2.26 4.08 7.11
N VAL A 90 -3.13 3.07 7.09
CA VAL A 90 -3.50 2.36 5.86
C VAL A 90 -4.20 3.35 4.94
N SER A 91 -3.60 3.64 3.80
CA SER A 91 -4.20 4.51 2.78
C SER A 91 -5.14 3.73 1.86
N SER A 92 -4.69 2.56 1.39
CA SER A 92 -5.51 1.62 0.65
C SER A 92 -4.90 0.21 0.69
N LEU A 93 -5.73 -0.81 0.51
CA LEU A 93 -5.28 -2.19 0.31
C LEU A 93 -6.09 -2.83 -0.82
N SER A 94 -5.40 -3.13 -1.92
CA SER A 94 -6.03 -3.70 -3.11
C SER A 94 -5.23 -4.87 -3.69
N SER A 95 -5.91 -5.75 -4.45
CA SER A 95 -5.24 -6.71 -5.31
C SER A 95 -4.89 -6.07 -6.65
N ILE A 96 -3.83 -6.59 -7.29
CA ILE A 96 -3.46 -6.25 -8.66
C ILE A 96 -3.10 -7.54 -9.39
N ALA A 97 -3.93 -7.92 -10.34
CA ALA A 97 -3.72 -9.09 -11.18
C ALA A 97 -3.53 -8.66 -12.64
N ILE A 98 -2.27 -8.57 -13.08
CA ILE A 98 -1.90 -8.18 -14.44
C ILE A 98 -2.06 -9.39 -15.36
N GLY A 99 -3.02 -9.30 -16.29
CA GLY A 99 -3.30 -10.37 -17.25
C GLY A 99 -2.32 -10.46 -18.41
N PRO A 100 -2.33 -11.59 -19.15
CA PRO A 100 -1.54 -11.75 -20.36
C PRO A 100 -1.80 -10.65 -21.40
N GLY A 101 -0.72 -10.10 -21.96
CA GLY A 101 -0.79 -9.04 -22.97
C GLY A 101 -1.12 -7.65 -22.43
N GLU A 102 -1.11 -7.43 -21.10
CA GLU A 102 -1.22 -6.10 -20.54
C GLU A 102 0.02 -5.26 -20.89
N THR A 103 -0.22 -4.00 -21.20
CA THR A 103 0.82 -3.04 -21.51
C THR A 103 1.44 -2.46 -20.24
N GLU A 104 2.58 -1.81 -20.38
CA GLU A 104 3.22 -1.16 -19.25
C GLU A 104 2.44 0.06 -18.78
N GLN A 105 2.34 0.22 -17.46
CA GLN A 105 1.73 1.40 -16.85
C GLN A 105 2.64 2.64 -17.06
N PRO A 106 2.11 3.83 -17.36
CA PRO A 106 2.92 5.05 -17.38
C PRO A 106 3.67 5.26 -16.06
N LEU A 107 4.90 5.80 -16.15
CA LEU A 107 5.63 6.20 -14.94
C LEU A 107 4.87 7.30 -14.20
N HIS A 108 4.69 7.13 -12.92
CA HIS A 108 3.98 8.05 -12.03
C HIS A 108 4.62 8.06 -10.63
N ALA A 109 4.24 9.02 -9.81
CA ALA A 109 4.51 9.06 -8.38
C ALA A 109 3.17 9.11 -7.65
N ASP A 110 2.98 8.31 -6.60
CA ASP A 110 1.67 8.18 -5.95
C ASP A 110 1.24 9.44 -5.18
N ASP A 111 2.18 10.28 -4.84
CA ASP A 111 1.95 11.58 -4.18
C ASP A 111 1.81 12.76 -5.16
N GLN A 112 1.86 12.52 -6.47
CA GLN A 112 1.88 13.60 -7.48
C GLN A 112 0.64 14.51 -7.49
N LEU A 113 -0.48 14.03 -6.94
CA LEU A 113 -1.72 14.82 -6.80
C LEU A 113 -1.79 15.61 -5.50
N ILE A 114 -0.85 15.39 -4.57
CA ILE A 114 -0.80 16.12 -3.30
C ILE A 114 -0.03 17.43 -3.54
N PRO A 115 -0.62 18.60 -3.23
CA PRO A 115 -0.05 19.89 -3.62
C PRO A 115 1.07 20.33 -2.66
N LEU A 116 2.14 19.53 -2.58
CA LEU A 116 3.34 19.84 -1.84
C LEU A 116 4.50 20.14 -2.79
N PRO A 117 5.32 21.16 -2.52
CA PRO A 117 6.56 21.39 -3.27
C PRO A 117 7.48 20.17 -3.19
N LYS A 118 8.08 19.79 -4.30
CA LYS A 118 9.06 18.70 -4.33
C LYS A 118 10.51 19.26 -4.28
N PRO A 119 11.46 18.51 -3.67
CA PRO A 119 11.22 17.32 -2.86
C PRO A 119 10.64 17.68 -1.47
N HIS A 120 9.87 16.79 -0.90
CA HIS A 120 9.32 16.95 0.46
C HIS A 120 9.60 15.70 1.31
N VAL A 121 9.28 15.77 2.60
CA VAL A 121 9.32 14.60 3.49
C VAL A 121 8.40 13.50 2.95
N SER A 122 8.74 12.24 3.19
CA SER A 122 7.89 11.12 2.79
C SER A 122 6.52 11.22 3.45
N ILE A 123 5.47 11.24 2.66
CA ILE A 123 4.07 11.31 3.10
C ILE A 123 3.28 10.07 2.71
N ILE A 124 3.83 9.27 1.80
CA ILE A 124 3.30 7.98 1.34
C ILE A 124 4.46 6.98 1.34
N CYS A 125 4.20 5.79 1.83
CA CYS A 125 5.10 4.65 1.72
C CYS A 125 4.28 3.43 1.29
N ASN A 126 4.61 2.88 0.14
CA ASN A 126 3.84 1.82 -0.48
C ASN A 126 4.57 0.49 -0.40
N THR A 127 3.79 -0.57 -0.45
CA THR A 127 4.32 -1.93 -0.49
C THR A 127 3.61 -2.75 -1.56
N MET A 128 4.40 -3.47 -2.38
CA MET A 128 3.89 -4.40 -3.38
C MET A 128 4.27 -5.82 -2.98
N TRP A 129 3.29 -6.62 -2.68
CA TRP A 129 3.41 -8.00 -2.17
C TRP A 129 3.32 -8.98 -3.31
N ALA A 130 4.37 -9.74 -3.57
CA ALA A 130 4.39 -10.72 -4.65
C ALA A 130 3.67 -12.00 -4.23
N LEU A 131 2.51 -12.26 -4.81
CA LEU A 131 1.76 -13.52 -4.64
C LEU A 131 2.08 -14.54 -5.75
N THR A 132 2.71 -14.10 -6.83
CA THR A 132 3.42 -14.89 -7.83
C THR A 132 4.83 -14.34 -7.97
N ASP A 133 5.73 -15.03 -8.64
CA ASP A 133 7.02 -14.44 -9.00
C ASP A 133 6.79 -13.18 -9.86
N PHE A 134 7.55 -12.13 -9.59
CA PHE A 134 7.60 -10.93 -10.41
C PHE A 134 8.88 -10.95 -11.23
N THR A 135 8.74 -10.98 -12.55
CA THR A 135 9.84 -11.01 -13.52
C THR A 135 9.66 -9.92 -14.56
N ILE A 136 10.72 -9.61 -15.28
CA ILE A 136 10.66 -8.66 -16.42
C ILE A 136 9.55 -9.07 -17.39
N GLU A 137 9.43 -10.36 -17.66
CA GLU A 137 8.51 -10.87 -18.69
C GLU A 137 7.03 -10.80 -18.26
N ASN A 138 6.73 -10.91 -16.95
CA ASN A 138 5.34 -10.89 -16.47
C ASN A 138 4.90 -9.55 -15.86
N GLY A 139 5.72 -8.50 -16.01
CA GLY A 139 5.35 -7.15 -15.60
C GLY A 139 5.78 -6.77 -14.19
N ALA A 140 6.99 -7.18 -13.76
CA ALA A 140 7.60 -6.67 -12.52
C ALA A 140 7.56 -5.14 -12.49
N THR A 141 7.39 -4.58 -11.30
CA THR A 141 7.31 -3.13 -11.11
C THR A 141 8.60 -2.46 -11.57
N ARG A 142 8.47 -1.46 -12.42
CA ARG A 142 9.57 -0.58 -12.84
C ARG A 142 9.73 0.51 -11.80
N VAL A 143 10.94 0.78 -11.36
CA VAL A 143 11.27 1.84 -10.40
C VAL A 143 12.44 2.65 -10.91
N VAL A 144 12.42 3.97 -10.74
CA VAL A 144 13.50 4.89 -11.10
C VAL A 144 14.28 5.22 -9.81
N PRO A 145 15.46 4.62 -9.57
CA PRO A 145 16.19 4.80 -8.33
C PRO A 145 16.54 6.27 -8.07
N GLY A 146 16.29 6.75 -6.85
CA GLY A 146 16.63 8.12 -6.44
C GLY A 146 15.64 9.20 -6.88
N SER A 147 14.65 8.88 -7.72
CA SER A 147 13.68 9.87 -8.23
C SER A 147 12.76 10.46 -7.16
N HIS A 148 12.65 9.83 -5.99
CA HIS A 148 11.93 10.40 -4.84
C HIS A 148 12.53 11.74 -4.34
N ARG A 149 13.76 12.07 -4.75
CA ARG A 149 14.41 13.36 -4.47
C ARG A 149 14.35 14.36 -5.61
N ALA A 150 13.63 14.02 -6.70
CA ALA A 150 13.44 14.94 -7.80
C ALA A 150 12.61 16.17 -7.38
N ASP A 151 12.89 17.30 -8.02
CA ASP A 151 12.20 18.57 -7.78
C ASP A 151 10.84 18.68 -8.50
N ARG A 152 10.42 17.61 -9.17
CA ARG A 152 9.16 17.50 -9.91
C ARG A 152 8.59 16.08 -9.86
N SER A 153 7.35 15.95 -10.21
CA SER A 153 6.73 14.65 -10.56
C SER A 153 7.09 14.25 -12.01
N PRO A 154 6.96 12.96 -12.37
CA PRO A 154 7.16 12.56 -13.76
C PRO A 154 6.11 13.18 -14.67
N MET A 155 6.45 13.37 -15.93
CA MET A 155 5.50 13.87 -16.92
C MET A 155 4.45 12.80 -17.22
N PRO A 156 3.15 13.14 -17.18
CA PRO A 156 2.11 12.20 -17.59
C PRO A 156 2.34 11.71 -19.01
N PHE A 157 2.31 10.39 -19.23
CA PHE A 157 2.35 9.78 -20.56
C PHE A 157 3.53 10.22 -21.43
N GLY A 158 4.74 9.96 -21.01
CA GLY A 158 5.90 10.22 -21.87
C GLY A 158 7.20 10.46 -21.13
N GLU A 159 7.21 10.29 -19.83
CA GLU A 159 8.43 10.36 -19.04
C GLU A 159 9.44 9.30 -19.52
N LYS A 160 10.63 9.76 -19.88
CA LYS A 160 11.75 8.89 -20.21
C LYS A 160 12.77 8.94 -19.09
N ALA A 161 12.93 7.83 -18.39
CA ALA A 161 13.91 7.70 -17.33
C ALA A 161 14.51 6.29 -17.36
N GLU A 162 15.77 6.18 -16.97
CA GLU A 162 16.36 4.86 -16.69
C GLU A 162 15.71 4.27 -15.47
N PHE A 163 15.18 3.07 -15.59
CA PHE A 163 14.50 2.36 -14.51
C PHE A 163 15.11 0.96 -14.30
N LYS A 164 14.81 0.40 -13.16
CA LYS A 164 15.08 -1.00 -12.84
C LYS A 164 13.78 -1.76 -12.66
N TYR A 165 13.77 -3.03 -13.02
CA TYR A 165 12.69 -3.93 -12.64
C TYR A 165 12.91 -4.43 -11.22
N ALA A 166 11.90 -4.31 -10.37
CA ALA A 166 11.88 -4.93 -9.04
C ALA A 166 11.46 -6.40 -9.18
N GLU A 167 12.38 -7.22 -9.74
CA GLU A 167 12.17 -8.67 -9.80
C GLU A 167 12.23 -9.27 -8.41
N MET A 168 11.30 -10.16 -8.09
CA MET A 168 11.25 -10.81 -6.78
C MET A 168 10.44 -12.10 -6.82
N LYS A 169 10.78 -13.03 -5.94
CA LYS A 169 10.05 -14.29 -5.77
C LYS A 169 8.74 -14.07 -5.02
N ALA A 170 7.76 -14.95 -5.26
CA ALA A 170 6.54 -15.01 -4.46
C ALA A 170 6.91 -15.07 -2.96
N GLY A 171 6.17 -14.31 -2.14
CA GLY A 171 6.49 -14.14 -0.72
C GLY A 171 7.43 -12.98 -0.39
N SER A 172 7.99 -12.31 -1.40
CA SER A 172 8.78 -11.08 -1.19
C SER A 172 7.90 -9.83 -1.27
N VAL A 173 8.39 -8.74 -0.68
CA VAL A 173 7.67 -7.45 -0.65
C VAL A 173 8.61 -6.33 -1.09
N LEU A 174 8.22 -5.59 -2.13
CA LEU A 174 8.82 -4.32 -2.51
C LEU A 174 8.24 -3.22 -1.63
N VAL A 175 9.09 -2.47 -0.94
CA VAL A 175 8.72 -1.27 -0.16
C VAL A 175 9.30 -0.05 -0.87
N PHE A 176 8.50 0.99 -1.07
CA PHE A 176 8.96 2.18 -1.80
C PHE A 176 8.28 3.48 -1.35
N ASP A 177 9.01 4.57 -1.48
CA ASP A 177 8.53 5.93 -1.21
C ASP A 177 7.49 6.36 -2.24
N GLY A 178 6.42 7.03 -1.82
CA GLY A 178 5.37 7.48 -2.72
C GLY A 178 5.80 8.51 -3.77
N SER A 179 6.92 9.19 -3.54
CA SER A 179 7.51 10.13 -4.50
C SER A 179 8.38 9.45 -5.57
N ILE A 180 8.70 8.16 -5.43
CA ILE A 180 9.50 7.45 -6.44
C ILE A 180 8.72 7.30 -7.74
N TRP A 181 9.38 7.52 -8.86
CA TRP A 181 8.77 7.28 -10.16
C TRP A 181 8.75 5.79 -10.43
N HIS A 182 7.56 5.26 -10.65
CA HIS A 182 7.37 3.83 -10.85
C HIS A 182 6.18 3.54 -11.76
N GLY A 183 6.00 2.27 -12.11
CA GLY A 183 4.86 1.77 -12.87
C GLY A 183 4.95 0.26 -13.07
N GLY A 184 3.83 -0.38 -13.32
CA GLY A 184 3.80 -1.79 -13.70
C GLY A 184 4.52 -2.01 -15.01
N GLY A 185 5.24 -3.14 -15.14
CA GLY A 185 5.78 -3.60 -16.41
C GLY A 185 4.70 -4.27 -17.26
N ALA A 186 4.99 -4.47 -18.56
CA ALA A 186 4.12 -5.22 -19.47
C ALA A 186 4.16 -6.72 -19.15
N ASN A 187 3.03 -7.38 -19.21
CA ASN A 187 2.97 -8.85 -19.09
C ASN A 187 2.98 -9.50 -20.49
N ARG A 188 4.11 -10.07 -20.85
CA ARG A 188 4.32 -10.76 -22.13
C ARG A 188 4.16 -12.28 -22.04
N THR A 189 3.80 -12.77 -20.85
CA THR A 189 3.60 -14.20 -20.57
C THR A 189 2.15 -14.62 -20.80
N THR A 190 1.89 -15.92 -20.67
CA THR A 190 0.54 -16.50 -20.75
C THR A 190 -0.15 -16.58 -19.39
N GLU A 191 0.57 -16.25 -18.30
CA GLU A 191 0.08 -16.36 -16.94
C GLU A 191 -0.20 -14.96 -16.34
N ARG A 192 -1.09 -14.92 -15.36
CA ARG A 192 -1.38 -13.70 -14.61
C ARG A 192 -0.30 -13.45 -13.55
N ARG A 193 0.18 -12.20 -13.44
CA ARG A 193 0.99 -11.77 -12.32
C ARG A 193 0.10 -11.22 -11.21
N LEU A 194 0.09 -11.86 -10.05
CA LEU A 194 -0.76 -11.48 -8.93
C LEU A 194 0.04 -10.88 -7.78
N GLY A 195 -0.41 -9.76 -7.27
CA GLY A 195 0.13 -9.11 -6.08
C GLY A 195 -0.91 -8.33 -5.29
N LEU A 196 -0.50 -7.86 -4.10
CA LEU A 196 -1.24 -6.86 -3.33
C LEU A 196 -0.50 -5.54 -3.37
N ALA A 197 -1.23 -4.45 -3.61
CA ALA A 197 -0.76 -3.09 -3.36
C ALA A 197 -1.32 -2.65 -2.00
N MET A 198 -0.41 -2.46 -1.04
CA MET A 198 -0.73 -1.93 0.27
C MET A 198 -0.06 -0.57 0.40
N ASN A 199 -0.86 0.49 0.47
CA ASN A 199 -0.41 1.85 0.53
C ASN A 199 -0.60 2.41 1.94
N TYR A 200 0.46 3.02 2.49
CA TYR A 200 0.42 3.74 3.75
C TYR A 200 0.60 5.24 3.50
N CYS A 201 0.01 6.05 4.35
CA CYS A 201 0.23 7.50 4.36
C CYS A 201 0.60 8.01 5.76
N ALA A 202 1.22 9.18 5.82
CA ALA A 202 1.47 9.85 7.08
C ALA A 202 0.14 10.12 7.82
N GLY A 203 0.15 10.07 9.14
CA GLY A 203 -1.07 10.17 9.96
C GLY A 203 -1.84 11.49 9.88
N TRP A 204 -1.28 12.47 9.17
CA TRP A 204 -1.88 13.78 8.90
C TRP A 204 -2.28 13.95 7.43
N ILE A 205 -2.14 12.89 6.63
CA ILE A 205 -2.58 12.83 5.22
C ILE A 205 -3.90 12.07 5.14
N ARG A 206 -4.82 12.56 4.31
CA ARG A 206 -6.06 11.85 4.04
C ARG A 206 -5.80 10.53 3.29
N GLN A 207 -6.36 9.46 3.81
CA GLN A 207 -6.29 8.12 3.20
C GLN A 207 -6.93 8.10 1.81
N GLN A 208 -6.36 7.35 0.88
CA GLN A 208 -6.90 7.17 -0.47
C GLN A 208 -8.25 6.46 -0.47
N GLU A 209 -8.39 5.39 0.32
CA GLU A 209 -9.68 4.77 0.65
C GLU A 209 -10.11 5.21 2.04
N ASN A 210 -11.36 5.58 2.20
CA ASN A 210 -11.91 5.93 3.51
C ASN A 210 -12.13 4.65 4.34
N GLN A 211 -11.10 4.23 5.07
CA GLN A 211 -11.12 2.98 5.83
C GLN A 211 -12.20 2.98 6.92
N GLN A 212 -12.43 4.10 7.59
CA GLN A 212 -13.41 4.21 8.69
C GLN A 212 -14.86 4.05 8.22
N LEU A 213 -15.18 4.45 7.00
CA LEU A 213 -16.50 4.28 6.40
C LEU A 213 -16.59 3.05 5.51
N GLY A 214 -15.48 2.64 4.91
CA GLY A 214 -15.41 1.50 3.99
C GLY A 214 -15.37 0.15 4.70
N ILE A 215 -14.93 0.11 5.96
CA ILE A 215 -14.87 -1.11 6.77
C ILE A 215 -16.08 -1.12 7.71
N PRO A 216 -16.95 -2.15 7.66
CA PRO A 216 -18.03 -2.28 8.63
C PRO A 216 -17.51 -2.28 10.07
N LEU A 217 -18.19 -1.56 10.98
CA LEU A 217 -17.73 -1.43 12.37
C LEU A 217 -17.59 -2.77 13.10
N GLU A 218 -18.46 -3.73 12.77
CA GLU A 218 -18.38 -5.09 13.31
C GLU A 218 -17.10 -5.82 12.87
N VAL A 219 -16.60 -5.56 11.67
CA VAL A 219 -15.31 -6.09 11.19
C VAL A 219 -14.17 -5.38 11.92
N ALA A 220 -14.21 -4.04 11.98
CA ALA A 220 -13.18 -3.24 12.64
C ALA A 220 -13.03 -3.55 14.13
N ARG A 221 -14.11 -3.96 14.83
CA ARG A 221 -14.07 -4.43 16.22
C ARG A 221 -13.20 -5.68 16.41
N GLY A 222 -13.12 -6.54 15.39
CA GLY A 222 -12.27 -7.73 15.41
C GLY A 222 -10.79 -7.43 15.22
N PHE A 223 -10.43 -6.27 14.71
CA PHE A 223 -9.04 -5.91 14.43
C PHE A 223 -8.18 -5.85 15.71
N SER A 224 -6.90 -6.21 15.56
CA SER A 224 -5.90 -5.92 16.59
C SER A 224 -5.83 -4.41 16.87
N GLU A 225 -5.42 -4.02 18.09
CA GLU A 225 -5.25 -2.60 18.46
C GLU A 225 -4.37 -1.84 17.43
N ARG A 226 -3.29 -2.49 16.96
CA ARG A 226 -2.41 -1.86 15.98
C ARG A 226 -3.12 -1.65 14.64
N LEU A 227 -3.88 -2.62 14.16
CA LEU A 227 -4.62 -2.51 12.91
C LEU A 227 -5.73 -1.46 12.99
N ARG A 228 -6.45 -1.38 14.11
CA ARG A 228 -7.44 -0.31 14.33
C ARG A 228 -6.81 1.08 14.19
N LYS A 229 -5.65 1.29 14.82
CA LYS A 229 -4.91 2.56 14.70
C LYS A 229 -4.47 2.84 13.27
N LEU A 230 -3.95 1.84 12.57
CA LEU A 230 -3.58 1.95 11.17
C LEU A 230 -4.79 2.25 10.26
N ALA A 231 -5.96 1.67 10.54
CA ALA A 231 -7.20 1.95 9.80
C ALA A 231 -7.81 3.34 10.09
N GLY A 232 -7.25 4.09 11.04
CA GLY A 232 -7.66 5.47 11.36
C GLY A 232 -8.55 5.60 12.59
N PHE A 233 -8.78 4.51 13.34
CA PHE A 233 -9.55 4.57 14.60
C PHE A 233 -8.72 5.08 15.79
N GLY A 234 -7.46 5.46 15.59
CA GLY A 234 -6.62 6.09 16.60
C GLY A 234 -6.48 7.60 16.39
N LEU A 235 -5.67 8.22 17.24
CA LEU A 235 -5.33 9.65 17.14
C LEU A 235 -3.87 9.82 16.71
N TYR A 236 -3.63 10.66 15.70
CA TYR A 236 -2.28 11.09 15.38
C TYR A 236 -1.87 12.24 16.31
N LYS A 237 -0.68 12.09 16.95
CA LYS A 237 -0.12 13.07 17.90
C LYS A 237 -1.12 13.50 18.98
N LYS A 238 -2.02 12.61 19.41
CA LYS A 238 -3.08 12.84 20.42
C LYS A 238 -4.08 13.93 20.05
N LEU A 239 -4.16 14.33 18.80
CA LEU A 239 -4.98 15.44 18.35
C LEU A 239 -5.78 15.11 17.08
N LEU A 240 -5.11 14.78 15.98
CA LEU A 240 -5.78 14.63 14.69
C LEU A 240 -6.61 13.35 14.66
N GLY A 241 -7.83 13.44 14.13
CA GLY A 241 -8.76 12.32 13.98
C GLY A 241 -9.75 12.15 15.13
N HIS A 242 -9.82 13.09 16.10
CA HIS A 242 -10.74 12.98 17.24
C HIS A 242 -12.22 13.20 16.85
N ILE A 243 -13.13 12.62 17.63
CA ILE A 243 -14.57 12.90 17.63
C ILE A 243 -14.90 13.51 18.98
N ASP A 244 -15.32 14.77 19.02
CA ASP A 244 -15.66 15.49 20.26
C ASP A 244 -14.60 15.34 21.38
N LYS A 245 -13.33 15.47 21.00
CA LYS A 245 -12.15 15.27 21.86
C LYS A 245 -11.94 13.81 22.35
N CYS A 246 -12.62 12.83 21.78
CA CYS A 246 -12.47 11.41 22.12
C CYS A 246 -11.80 10.66 20.96
N SER A 247 -11.20 9.51 21.27
CA SER A 247 -10.64 8.63 20.26
C SER A 247 -11.76 7.93 19.50
N PRO A 248 -11.69 7.82 18.15
CA PRO A 248 -12.62 6.98 17.39
C PRO A 248 -12.66 5.51 17.84
N ASP A 249 -11.60 5.01 18.47
CA ASP A 249 -11.51 3.64 19.03
C ASP A 249 -12.59 3.39 20.08
N ASP A 250 -13.00 4.44 20.82
CA ASP A 250 -14.08 4.34 21.81
C ASP A 250 -15.40 3.87 21.20
N LEU A 251 -15.66 4.20 19.92
CA LEU A 251 -16.84 3.73 19.18
C LEU A 251 -16.83 2.21 18.94
N LEU A 252 -15.64 1.63 18.81
CA LEU A 252 -15.48 0.18 18.61
C LEU A 252 -15.64 -0.57 19.91
N GLU A 253 -15.23 0.00 21.04
CA GLU A 253 -15.31 -0.62 22.37
C GLU A 253 -16.73 -0.58 22.93
N GLY A 254 -17.62 0.27 22.42
CA GLY A 254 -19.02 0.38 22.88
C GLY A 254 -19.18 0.96 24.27
N GLY A 255 -18.10 1.54 24.83
CA GLY A 255 -18.11 2.22 26.12
C GLY A 255 -18.40 3.75 25.97
N PRO A 256 -18.55 4.46 27.09
CA PRO A 256 -18.66 5.92 27.03
C PRO A 256 -17.37 6.51 26.45
N PRO A 257 -17.45 7.56 25.60
CA PRO A 257 -16.28 8.21 25.03
C PRO A 257 -15.34 8.71 26.14
N ARG A 258 -14.05 8.42 25.98
CA ARG A 258 -13.02 8.87 26.93
C ARG A 258 -12.34 10.13 26.39
N PRO A 259 -12.54 11.30 27.04
CA PRO A 259 -11.92 12.53 26.57
C PRO A 259 -10.40 12.40 26.44
N VAL A 260 -9.85 12.86 25.36
CA VAL A 260 -8.40 12.94 25.16
C VAL A 260 -7.89 14.07 26.06
N VAL A 261 -7.24 13.70 27.16
CA VAL A 261 -6.69 14.65 28.12
C VAL A 261 -5.41 15.27 27.53
N GLY A 262 -5.41 16.58 27.33
CA GLY A 262 -4.22 17.38 27.11
C GLY A 262 -3.92 17.74 25.68
N PHE A 263 -4.68 18.69 25.16
CA PHE A 263 -4.36 19.36 23.91
C PHE A 263 -3.10 20.23 23.98
N ILE A 264 -2.70 20.65 25.18
CA ILE A 264 -1.51 21.48 25.39
C ILE A 264 -0.94 21.20 26.79
N LYS A 265 0.25 20.70 26.84
CA LYS A 265 1.21 20.95 27.91
C LYS A 265 2.47 21.46 27.28
#